data_b10908376851df7bcfbe619f4286fe1c
#
_entry.id   b10908376851df7bcfbe619f4286fe1c
#
_cell.length_a   1.000
_cell.length_b   1.000
_cell.length_c   1.000
_cell.angle_alpha   90.00
_cell.angle_beta   90.00
_cell.angle_gamma   90.00
#
_symmetry.space_group_name_H-M   'P 1'
#
loop_
_entity.id
_entity.type
_entity.pdbx_description
1 polymer ?
#
loop_
_entity_poly.entity_id
_entity_poly.type
_entity_poly.pdbx_seq_one_letter_code
_entity_poly.pdbx_strand_id
1 'polypeptide(L)'
;METDTLLLWVLLLWVPGSTGDIVLTQSPALAVSLGQRATISCRASQSVSTSSYNLMHWYQQKPGEQPKLLIYDASNLASGIPVRFSGSGSGTDFTLTINPVQADDIATYYCQQSRELPPT
;
A
#
# COMPACT_ATOMS: atom_id res chain seq x y z
N MET A 1 -5.96 -22.11 -17.77
CA MET A 1 -6.01 -20.91 -16.95
C MET A 1 -5.51 -21.20 -15.57
N GLU A 2 -4.70 -20.31 -15.06
CA GLU A 2 -4.17 -20.48 -13.72
C GLU A 2 -5.23 -20.11 -12.69
N THR A 3 -5.67 -21.08 -11.94
CA THR A 3 -6.70 -20.82 -10.93
C THR A 3 -6.12 -20.34 -9.62
N ASP A 4 -4.81 -20.52 -9.43
CA ASP A 4 -4.12 -20.15 -8.20
C ASP A 4 -3.26 -18.90 -8.35
N THR A 5 -3.37 -18.21 -9.49
CA THR A 5 -2.61 -16.98 -9.72
C THR A 5 -3.53 -15.78 -9.53
N LEU A 6 -3.09 -14.85 -8.70
CA LEU A 6 -3.81 -13.60 -8.45
C LEU A 6 -3.09 -12.47 -9.15
N LEU A 7 -3.89 -11.56 -9.69
CA LEU A 7 -3.38 -10.29 -10.20
C LEU A 7 -3.72 -9.22 -9.19
N LEU A 8 -2.71 -8.66 -8.54
CA LEU A 8 -2.87 -7.56 -7.63
C LEU A 8 -2.65 -6.27 -8.40
N TRP A 9 -3.64 -5.41 -8.37
CA TRP A 9 -3.57 -4.13 -9.06
C TRP A 9 -3.01 -3.09 -8.12
N VAL A 10 -1.90 -2.49 -8.52
CA VAL A 10 -1.26 -1.41 -7.77
C VAL A 10 -1.36 -0.18 -8.62
N LEU A 11 -2.12 0.79 -8.15
CA LEU A 11 -2.34 2.02 -8.88
C LEU A 11 -1.10 2.91 -8.78
N LEU A 12 -0.62 3.32 -9.93
CA LEU A 12 0.46 4.30 -9.97
C LEU A 12 -0.18 5.69 -9.86
N LEU A 13 -0.05 6.28 -8.69
CA LEU A 13 -0.56 7.62 -8.45
C LEU A 13 0.50 8.62 -8.84
N TRP A 14 0.21 9.38 -9.87
CA TRP A 14 1.09 10.44 -10.30
C TRP A 14 0.30 11.73 -10.32
N VAL A 15 0.74 12.68 -9.52
CA VAL A 15 0.14 13.99 -9.45
C VAL A 15 1.15 14.96 -10.03
N PRO A 16 0.85 15.60 -11.18
CA PRO A 16 1.73 16.65 -11.68
C PRO A 16 1.72 17.73 -10.63
N GLY A 17 2.78 17.76 -9.90
CA GLY A 17 2.77 18.46 -8.66
C GLY A 17 2.96 19.92 -8.78
N SER A 18 2.33 20.64 -7.89
CA SER A 18 2.83 21.92 -7.49
C SER A 18 4.04 21.70 -6.59
N THR A 19 4.88 22.68 -6.52
CA THR A 19 6.08 22.64 -5.69
C THR A 19 5.69 22.42 -4.24
N GLY A 20 6.32 21.46 -3.58
CA GLY A 20 6.10 21.17 -2.18
C GLY A 20 5.19 20.00 -1.90
N ASP A 21 4.44 19.53 -2.88
CA ASP A 21 3.59 18.36 -2.68
C ASP A 21 4.45 17.10 -2.60
N ILE A 22 4.04 16.19 -1.71
CA ILE A 22 4.66 14.87 -1.65
C ILE A 22 3.98 13.99 -2.67
N VAL A 23 4.77 13.48 -3.62
CA VAL A 23 4.29 12.60 -4.67
C VAL A 23 4.62 11.17 -4.30
N LEU A 24 3.64 10.27 -4.36
CA LEU A 24 3.82 8.86 -4.10
C LEU A 24 3.86 8.09 -5.41
N THR A 25 4.80 7.16 -5.51
CA THR A 25 4.94 6.28 -6.66
C THR A 25 4.89 4.84 -6.17
N GLN A 26 3.97 4.07 -6.72
CA GLN A 26 3.78 2.67 -6.36
C GLN A 26 4.35 1.76 -7.44
N SER A 27 4.72 0.53 -7.03
CA SER A 27 5.09 -0.50 -7.98
C SER A 27 3.89 -0.86 -8.86
N PRO A 28 4.14 -1.34 -10.09
CA PRO A 28 3.04 -1.70 -10.99
C PRO A 28 2.31 -2.94 -10.52
N ALA A 29 1.18 -3.24 -11.20
CA ALA A 29 0.41 -4.43 -10.92
C ALA A 29 1.28 -5.67 -10.99
N LEU A 30 0.97 -6.63 -10.14
CA LEU A 30 1.82 -7.80 -9.96
C LEU A 30 0.94 -9.04 -9.87
N ALA A 31 1.39 -10.13 -10.48
CA ALA A 31 0.71 -11.41 -10.44
C ALA A 31 1.47 -12.33 -9.50
N VAL A 32 0.74 -12.93 -8.56
CA VAL A 32 1.32 -13.89 -7.62
C VAL A 32 0.39 -15.08 -7.49
N SER A 33 0.96 -16.23 -7.17
CA SER A 33 0.19 -17.44 -6.92
C SER A 33 -0.35 -17.45 -5.51
N LEU A 34 -1.48 -18.10 -5.32
CA LEU A 34 -2.02 -18.32 -3.99
C LEU A 34 -0.98 -19.03 -3.11
N GLY A 35 -0.90 -18.60 -1.88
CA GLY A 35 0.05 -19.17 -0.93
C GLY A 35 1.43 -18.55 -0.97
N GLN A 36 1.71 -17.69 -1.93
CA GLN A 36 3.00 -17.01 -2.05
C GLN A 36 2.99 -15.67 -1.36
N ARG A 37 4.15 -15.05 -1.30
CA ARG A 37 4.32 -13.71 -0.74
C ARG A 37 4.15 -12.67 -1.83
N ALA A 38 3.36 -11.64 -1.56
CA ALA A 38 3.26 -10.47 -2.43
C ALA A 38 3.90 -9.28 -1.72
N THR A 39 4.68 -8.51 -2.45
CA THR A 39 5.35 -7.34 -1.93
C THR A 39 5.03 -6.15 -2.83
N ILE A 40 4.48 -5.10 -2.26
CA ILE A 40 4.09 -3.88 -2.97
C ILE A 40 4.88 -2.73 -2.37
N SER A 41 5.53 -1.95 -3.22
CA SER A 41 6.38 -0.85 -2.79
C SER A 41 5.73 0.49 -3.06
N CYS A 42 5.99 1.45 -2.18
CA CYS A 42 5.56 2.82 -2.35
C CYS A 42 6.72 3.73 -1.98
N ARG A 43 7.07 4.64 -2.89
CA ARG A 43 8.14 5.60 -2.67
C ARG A 43 7.58 7.00 -2.66
N ALA A 44 7.96 7.77 -1.65
CA ALA A 44 7.57 9.17 -1.53
C ALA A 44 8.69 10.08 -2.05
N SER A 45 8.31 11.19 -2.64
CA SER A 45 9.29 12.17 -3.14
C SER A 45 10.01 12.91 -2.03
N GLN A 46 9.41 12.94 -0.84
CA GLN A 46 9.99 13.53 0.35
C GLN A 46 9.65 12.64 1.54
N SER A 47 10.41 12.77 2.62
CA SER A 47 10.17 11.97 3.81
C SER A 47 8.76 12.20 4.36
N VAL A 48 8.07 11.11 4.68
CA VAL A 48 6.78 11.16 5.37
C VAL A 48 6.94 10.75 6.83
N SER A 49 8.17 10.67 7.31
CA SER A 49 8.46 10.33 8.71
C SER A 49 8.65 11.60 9.53
N THR A 50 8.15 11.54 10.76
CA THR A 50 8.45 12.55 11.78
C THR A 50 9.33 11.91 12.84
N SER A 51 9.67 12.65 13.89
CA SER A 51 10.46 12.10 14.97
C SER A 51 9.77 10.95 15.70
N SER A 52 8.43 10.86 15.60
CA SER A 52 7.64 9.87 16.33
C SER A 52 6.88 8.92 15.43
N TYR A 53 6.61 9.29 14.18
CA TYR A 53 5.70 8.53 13.33
C TYR A 53 6.20 8.45 11.91
N ASN A 54 5.81 7.36 11.25
CA ASN A 54 5.93 7.22 9.80
C ASN A 54 4.51 7.35 9.24
N LEU A 55 4.24 8.45 8.56
CA LEU A 55 2.86 8.81 8.21
C LEU A 55 2.49 8.28 6.82
N MET A 56 2.70 7.00 6.63
CA MET A 56 2.33 6.26 5.43
C MET A 56 1.27 5.23 5.79
N HIS A 57 0.23 5.15 4.98
CA HIS A 57 -0.90 4.26 5.23
C HIS A 57 -1.19 3.44 3.99
N TRP A 58 -1.77 2.25 4.19
CA TRP A 58 -2.11 1.35 3.09
C TRP A 58 -3.59 1.02 3.12
N TYR A 59 -4.20 1.03 1.95
CA TYR A 59 -5.62 0.75 1.76
C TYR A 59 -5.81 -0.37 0.76
N GLN A 60 -6.89 -1.13 0.95
CA GLN A 60 -7.35 -2.15 0.01
C GLN A 60 -8.73 -1.75 -0.51
N GLN A 61 -8.92 -1.81 -1.81
CA GLN A 61 -10.22 -1.57 -2.41
C GLN A 61 -10.59 -2.73 -3.31
N LYS A 62 -11.64 -3.43 -2.94
CA LYS A 62 -12.21 -4.49 -3.77
C LYS A 62 -13.19 -3.91 -4.77
N PRO A 63 -13.43 -4.60 -5.90
CA PRO A 63 -14.36 -4.08 -6.91
C PRO A 63 -15.73 -3.76 -6.29
N GLY A 64 -16.22 -2.55 -6.55
CA GLY A 64 -17.52 -2.12 -6.07
C GLY A 64 -17.59 -1.76 -4.60
N GLU A 65 -16.47 -1.72 -3.90
CA GLU A 65 -16.43 -1.41 -2.47
C GLU A 65 -15.65 -0.14 -2.19
N GLN A 66 -15.86 0.40 -0.99
CA GLN A 66 -15.07 1.52 -0.50
C GLN A 66 -13.67 1.03 -0.11
N PRO A 67 -12.65 1.88 -0.22
CA PRO A 67 -11.32 1.53 0.29
C PRO A 67 -11.37 1.24 1.78
N LYS A 68 -10.62 0.24 2.20
CA LYS A 68 -10.53 -0.18 3.60
C LYS A 68 -9.10 -0.01 4.08
N LEU A 69 -8.93 0.60 5.24
CA LEU A 69 -7.61 0.78 5.83
C LEU A 69 -7.05 -0.57 6.26
N LEU A 70 -5.83 -0.87 5.81
CA LEU A 70 -5.11 -2.07 6.20
C LEU A 70 -4.05 -1.77 7.24
N ILE A 71 -3.22 -0.79 6.96
CA ILE A 71 -2.04 -0.46 7.77
C ILE A 71 -2.04 1.04 7.97
N TYR A 72 -1.74 1.49 9.18
CA TYR A 72 -1.55 2.91 9.45
C TYR A 72 -0.18 3.13 10.11
N ASP A 73 0.37 4.31 9.88
CA ASP A 73 1.70 4.70 10.40
C ASP A 73 2.75 3.66 10.03
N ALA A 74 2.70 3.20 8.78
CA ALA A 74 3.65 2.32 8.11
C ALA A 74 3.61 0.86 8.53
N SER A 75 3.38 0.55 9.81
CA SER A 75 3.54 -0.82 10.29
C SER A 75 2.44 -1.29 11.24
N ASN A 76 1.46 -0.45 11.54
CA ASN A 76 0.41 -0.81 12.49
C ASN A 76 -0.78 -1.41 11.78
N LEU A 77 -1.15 -2.63 12.15
CA LEU A 77 -2.26 -3.34 11.55
C LEU A 77 -3.57 -2.73 12.04
N ALA A 78 -4.45 -2.38 11.09
CA ALA A 78 -5.75 -1.83 11.44
C ALA A 78 -6.63 -2.90 12.08
N SER A 79 -7.64 -2.44 12.84
CA SER A 79 -8.54 -3.34 13.54
C SER A 79 -9.28 -4.25 12.55
N GLY A 80 -9.30 -5.54 12.85
CA GLY A 80 -9.99 -6.52 12.04
C GLY A 80 -9.24 -7.01 10.82
N ILE A 81 -8.01 -6.55 10.61
CA ILE A 81 -7.21 -6.96 9.45
C ILE A 81 -6.37 -8.19 9.82
N PRO A 82 -6.37 -9.23 8.96
CA PRO A 82 -5.61 -10.44 9.25
C PRO A 82 -4.10 -10.17 9.34
N VAL A 83 -3.43 -10.98 10.16
CA VAL A 83 -1.99 -10.82 10.39
C VAL A 83 -1.13 -11.16 9.17
N ARG A 84 -1.72 -11.73 8.11
CA ARG A 84 -0.96 -11.99 6.89
C ARG A 84 -0.57 -10.70 6.16
N PHE A 85 -1.18 -9.57 6.52
CA PHE A 85 -0.79 -8.25 6.04
C PHE A 85 0.23 -7.65 6.98
N SER A 86 1.28 -7.05 6.43
CA SER A 86 2.27 -6.35 7.23
C SER A 86 2.84 -5.18 6.43
N GLY A 87 3.27 -4.16 7.15
CA GLY A 87 3.88 -3.00 6.54
C GLY A 87 5.23 -2.70 7.16
N SER A 88 6.11 -2.11 6.37
CA SER A 88 7.43 -1.72 6.84
C SER A 88 7.94 -0.53 6.05
N GLY A 89 9.03 0.04 6.53
CA GLY A 89 9.69 1.14 5.86
C GLY A 89 9.73 2.39 6.71
N SER A 90 10.48 3.36 6.23
CA SER A 90 10.58 4.67 6.87
C SER A 90 11.12 5.68 5.87
N GLY A 91 10.96 6.96 6.20
CA GLY A 91 11.46 8.03 5.35
C GLY A 91 10.69 8.14 4.05
N THR A 92 11.24 7.61 2.97
CA THR A 92 10.64 7.69 1.64
C THR A 92 10.25 6.34 1.06
N ASP A 93 10.72 5.23 1.63
CA ASP A 93 10.51 3.91 1.06
C ASP A 93 9.69 3.05 2.00
N PHE A 94 8.55 2.55 1.49
CA PHE A 94 7.62 1.75 2.28
C PHE A 94 7.16 0.54 1.49
N THR A 95 6.80 -0.51 2.21
CA THR A 95 6.42 -1.78 1.62
C THR A 95 5.22 -2.38 2.34
N LEU A 96 4.27 -2.87 1.55
CA LEU A 96 3.17 -3.70 2.04
C LEU A 96 3.46 -5.14 1.63
N THR A 97 3.35 -6.06 2.58
CA THR A 97 3.57 -7.49 2.33
C THR A 97 2.31 -8.27 2.67
N ILE A 98 1.93 -9.17 1.78
CA ILE A 98 0.83 -10.12 1.99
C ILE A 98 1.44 -11.51 1.94
N ASN A 99 1.35 -12.27 3.02
CA ASN A 99 1.99 -13.58 3.10
C ASN A 99 1.24 -14.47 4.09
N PRO A 100 0.58 -15.53 3.64
CA PRO A 100 0.41 -15.96 2.24
C PRO A 100 -0.74 -15.23 1.56
N VAL A 101 -0.66 -15.08 0.24
CA VAL A 101 -1.72 -14.49 -0.55
C VAL A 101 -2.90 -15.45 -0.65
N GLN A 102 -4.10 -14.92 -0.50
CA GLN A 102 -5.35 -15.69 -0.59
C GLN A 102 -6.25 -15.11 -1.66
N ALA A 103 -7.23 -15.89 -2.11
CA ALA A 103 -8.15 -15.44 -3.15
C ALA A 103 -8.90 -14.17 -2.75
N ASP A 104 -9.16 -14.00 -1.46
CA ASP A 104 -9.84 -12.82 -0.94
C ASP A 104 -9.00 -11.55 -1.08
N ASP A 105 -7.73 -11.68 -1.44
CA ASP A 105 -6.83 -10.54 -1.55
C ASP A 105 -6.80 -9.91 -2.93
N ILE A 106 -7.63 -10.39 -3.86
CA ILE A 106 -7.75 -9.77 -5.19
C ILE A 106 -8.40 -8.40 -5.01
N ALA A 107 -7.61 -7.34 -5.22
CA ALA A 107 -8.05 -5.99 -4.96
C ALA A 107 -7.04 -5.01 -5.54
N THR A 108 -7.38 -3.72 -5.46
CA THR A 108 -6.44 -2.65 -5.74
C THR A 108 -5.90 -2.14 -4.41
N TYR A 109 -4.60 -1.90 -4.35
CA TYR A 109 -3.94 -1.46 -3.12
C TYR A 109 -3.36 -0.08 -3.34
N TYR A 110 -3.51 0.78 -2.33
CA TYR A 110 -3.08 2.17 -2.38
C TYR A 110 -2.22 2.50 -1.19
N CYS A 111 -1.17 3.29 -1.41
CA CYS A 111 -0.48 3.94 -0.31
C CYS A 111 -0.93 5.40 -0.25
N GLN A 112 -0.90 5.98 0.95
CA GLN A 112 -1.32 7.36 1.19
C GLN A 112 -0.46 7.95 2.28
N GLN A 113 0.00 9.18 2.08
CA GLN A 113 0.73 9.88 3.11
C GLN A 113 -0.18 10.90 3.81
N SER A 114 0.09 11.16 5.08
CA SER A 114 -0.64 12.16 5.85
C SER A 114 0.30 13.18 6.49
N ARG A 115 1.57 13.24 6.02
CA ARG A 115 2.56 14.18 6.54
C ARG A 115 2.23 15.61 6.18
N GLU A 116 1.81 15.81 4.94
CA GLU A 116 1.51 17.13 4.40
C GLU A 116 0.20 17.12 3.65
N LEU A 117 -0.46 18.25 3.60
CA LEU A 117 -1.67 18.44 2.82
C LEU A 117 -1.29 18.91 1.41
N PRO A 118 -2.02 18.46 0.38
CA PRO A 118 -3.09 17.45 0.47
C PRO A 118 -2.51 16.07 0.68
N PRO A 119 -3.26 15.16 1.33
CA PRO A 119 -2.85 13.77 1.40
C PRO A 119 -2.75 13.16 0.01
N THR A 120 -1.76 12.32 -0.22
CA THR A 120 -1.53 11.72 -1.54
C THR A 120 -1.27 10.21 -1.47
#